data_ae4690f1b7d2d167290e25d282e34335
#
_entry.id   ae4690f1b7d2d167290e25d282e34335
#
_cell.length_a   1.000
_cell.length_b   1.000
_cell.length_c   1.000
_cell.angle_alpha   90.00
_cell.angle_beta   90.00
_cell.angle_gamma   90.00
#
_symmetry.space_group_name_H-M   'P 1'
#
loop_
_entity.id
_entity.type
_entity.pdbx_description
1 polymer ?
#
loop_
_entity_poly.entity_id
_entity_poly.type
_entity_poly.pdbx_seq_one_letter_code
_entity_poly.pdbx_strand_id
1 'polypeptide(L)'
;MGKHEVKLQRAVFLDRDGVINRAITRDGLPFPPMSLGDFKILPGVPEACVKLKSAGFLLVVATNQPDVGRGIVPRELVEAMNAQMQKVIQLDRIEICFHPGRGASDCDCRKPKPGMLLRAAKELNIDLAQSWMVGDRWRDIDCGHAAGCKTIFIDSGYVEALKQKPDFSAGNLGAEADIILRESKNL
;
A
#
# COMPACT_ATOMS: atom_id res chain seq x y z
N MET A 1 28.36 25.30 13.20
CA MET A 1 27.49 24.76 12.14
C MET A 1 26.66 23.65 12.78
N GLY A 2 25.41 23.96 13.17
CA GLY A 2 24.48 22.97 13.76
C GLY A 2 24.11 21.93 12.72
N LYS A 3 24.38 20.66 13.02
CA LYS A 3 23.80 19.55 12.25
C LYS A 3 22.27 19.63 12.45
N HIS A 4 21.53 20.02 11.41
CA HIS A 4 20.09 19.80 11.41
C HIS A 4 19.88 18.27 11.48
N GLU A 5 19.51 17.75 12.62
CA GLU A 5 18.99 16.39 12.73
C GLU A 5 17.75 16.33 11.87
N VAL A 6 17.83 15.60 10.76
CA VAL A 6 16.67 15.34 9.90
C VAL A 6 15.74 14.41 10.70
N LYS A 7 14.63 14.94 11.17
CA LYS A 7 13.63 14.18 11.91
C LYS A 7 13.05 13.10 10.99
N LEU A 8 13.25 11.83 11.35
CA LEU A 8 12.64 10.72 10.65
C LEU A 8 11.11 10.79 10.79
N GLN A 9 10.40 10.44 9.74
CA GLN A 9 8.93 10.46 9.68
C GLN A 9 8.38 9.04 9.75
N ARG A 10 7.18 8.90 10.28
CA ARG A 10 6.44 7.64 10.27
C ARG A 10 5.51 7.60 9.06
N ALA A 11 5.36 6.45 8.44
CA ALA A 11 4.49 6.28 7.29
C ALA A 11 3.52 5.10 7.43
N VAL A 12 2.41 5.18 6.72
CA VAL A 12 1.56 4.04 6.42
C VAL A 12 1.65 3.79 4.92
N PHE A 13 2.24 2.66 4.56
CA PHE A 13 2.26 2.16 3.20
C PHE A 13 0.96 1.39 2.96
N LEU A 14 0.27 1.73 1.89
CA LEU A 14 -1.04 1.17 1.54
C LEU A 14 -0.95 0.46 0.19
N ASP A 15 -1.39 -0.80 0.09
CA ASP A 15 -1.72 -1.32 -1.23
C ASP A 15 -2.90 -0.53 -1.80
N ARG A 16 -3.07 -0.58 -3.10
CA ARG A 16 -4.13 0.15 -3.79
C ARG A 16 -5.38 -0.71 -3.96
N ASP A 17 -5.26 -1.80 -4.73
CA ASP A 17 -6.38 -2.63 -5.14
C ASP A 17 -6.75 -3.62 -4.03
N GLY A 18 -7.93 -3.48 -3.43
CA GLY A 18 -8.42 -4.25 -2.28
C GLY A 18 -8.26 -3.53 -0.93
N VAL A 19 -7.44 -2.47 -0.86
CA VAL A 19 -7.22 -1.66 0.34
C VAL A 19 -7.84 -0.27 0.19
N ILE A 20 -7.47 0.47 -0.85
CA ILE A 20 -7.97 1.82 -1.13
C ILE A 20 -9.19 1.75 -2.04
N ASN A 21 -9.11 0.98 -3.12
CA ASN A 21 -10.22 0.78 -4.03
C ASN A 21 -10.64 -0.68 -4.08
N ARG A 22 -11.88 -0.89 -4.48
CA ARG A 22 -12.44 -2.23 -4.64
C ARG A 22 -11.63 -3.02 -5.67
N ALA A 23 -11.15 -4.21 -5.29
CA ALA A 23 -10.65 -5.21 -6.23
C ALA A 23 -11.84 -5.93 -6.91
N ILE A 24 -11.62 -6.38 -8.14
CA ILE A 24 -12.58 -7.21 -8.86
C ILE A 24 -12.28 -8.67 -8.51
N THR A 25 -13.21 -9.35 -7.84
CA THR A 25 -13.01 -10.76 -7.48
C THR A 25 -13.47 -11.67 -8.61
N ARG A 26 -12.60 -12.59 -9.04
CA ARG A 26 -12.89 -13.67 -10.00
C ARG A 26 -12.31 -14.97 -9.46
N ASP A 27 -13.12 -16.01 -9.35
CA ASP A 27 -12.71 -17.31 -8.82
C ASP A 27 -12.02 -17.22 -7.44
N GLY A 28 -12.51 -16.32 -6.58
CA GLY A 28 -11.95 -16.06 -5.25
C GLY A 28 -10.60 -15.31 -5.23
N LEU A 29 -10.10 -14.84 -6.38
CA LEU A 29 -8.86 -14.08 -6.49
C LEU A 29 -9.12 -12.61 -6.84
N PRO A 30 -8.35 -11.66 -6.29
CA PRO A 30 -8.47 -10.24 -6.59
C PRO A 30 -7.74 -9.85 -7.88
N PHE A 31 -8.40 -9.01 -8.67
CA PHE A 31 -7.88 -8.38 -9.88
C PHE A 31 -8.03 -6.87 -9.80
N PRO A 32 -7.14 -6.09 -10.43
CA PRO A 32 -7.29 -4.65 -10.51
C PRO A 32 -8.51 -4.27 -11.39
N PRO A 33 -9.09 -3.07 -11.21
CA PRO A 33 -10.08 -2.53 -12.12
C PRO A 33 -9.49 -2.35 -13.52
N MET A 34 -10.31 -2.61 -14.55
CA MET A 34 -9.91 -2.56 -15.96
C MET A 34 -10.42 -1.30 -16.68
N SER A 35 -11.18 -0.44 -15.98
CA SER A 35 -11.67 0.84 -16.47
C SER A 35 -11.79 1.86 -15.34
N LEU A 36 -11.86 3.16 -15.66
CA LEU A 36 -12.14 4.21 -14.67
C LEU A 36 -13.53 4.03 -14.05
N GLY A 37 -14.49 3.46 -14.76
CA GLY A 37 -15.82 3.16 -14.25
C GLY A 37 -15.82 2.10 -13.16
N ASP A 38 -14.87 1.16 -13.19
CA ASP A 38 -14.71 0.10 -12.20
C ASP A 38 -13.88 0.55 -10.99
N PHE A 39 -13.11 1.64 -11.13
CA PHE A 39 -12.28 2.17 -10.06
C PHE A 39 -13.15 2.87 -9.01
N LYS A 40 -13.43 2.21 -7.90
CA LYS A 40 -14.29 2.67 -6.81
C LYS A 40 -13.52 2.69 -5.51
N ILE A 41 -13.32 3.86 -4.94
CA ILE A 41 -12.75 4.00 -3.58
C ILE A 41 -13.67 3.30 -2.59
N LEU A 42 -13.09 2.54 -1.68
CA LEU A 42 -13.84 1.81 -0.65
C LEU A 42 -14.40 2.79 0.39
N PRO A 43 -15.60 2.50 0.93
CA PRO A 43 -16.18 3.31 1.99
C PRO A 43 -15.26 3.42 3.21
N GLY A 44 -15.20 4.60 3.83
CA GLY A 44 -14.39 4.86 5.03
C GLY A 44 -12.89 5.07 4.76
N VAL A 45 -12.40 4.84 3.54
CA VAL A 45 -10.98 5.04 3.20
C VAL A 45 -10.56 6.51 3.29
N PRO A 46 -11.27 7.49 2.73
CA PRO A 46 -10.89 8.90 2.88
C PRO A 46 -10.82 9.33 4.34
N GLU A 47 -11.78 8.93 5.15
CA GLU A 47 -11.85 9.26 6.59
C GLU A 47 -10.69 8.62 7.37
N ALA A 48 -10.35 7.37 7.07
CA ALA A 48 -9.21 6.69 7.67
C ALA A 48 -7.90 7.38 7.31
N CYS A 49 -7.73 7.79 6.05
CA CYS A 49 -6.56 8.54 5.60
C CYS A 49 -6.43 9.90 6.30
N VAL A 50 -7.54 10.63 6.49
CA VAL A 50 -7.54 11.89 7.25
C VAL A 50 -7.11 11.66 8.70
N LYS A 51 -7.60 10.61 9.36
CA LYS A 51 -7.19 10.27 10.73
C LYS A 51 -5.69 10.00 10.83
N LEU A 52 -5.14 9.20 9.92
CA LEU A 52 -3.71 8.86 9.89
C LEU A 52 -2.84 10.10 9.60
N LYS A 53 -3.24 10.94 8.65
CA LYS A 53 -2.55 12.21 8.35
C LYS A 53 -2.55 13.14 9.56
N SER A 54 -3.69 13.27 10.24
CA SER A 54 -3.82 14.12 11.46
C SER A 54 -2.96 13.62 12.61
N ALA A 55 -2.63 12.33 12.64
CA ALA A 55 -1.71 11.73 13.61
C ALA A 55 -0.22 11.84 13.20
N GLY A 56 0.08 12.52 12.08
CA GLY A 56 1.42 12.79 11.61
C GLY A 56 2.07 11.68 10.79
N PHE A 57 1.28 10.74 10.27
CA PHE A 57 1.80 9.75 9.33
C PHE A 57 1.85 10.29 7.90
N LEU A 58 2.91 9.96 7.17
CA LEU A 58 2.91 10.02 5.72
C LEU A 58 2.07 8.86 5.16
N LEU A 59 1.35 9.12 4.07
CA LEU A 59 0.60 8.10 3.35
C LEU A 59 1.27 7.82 2.01
N VAL A 60 1.74 6.59 1.85
CA VAL A 60 2.44 6.14 0.65
C VAL A 60 1.71 4.96 0.04
N VAL A 61 1.25 5.09 -1.18
CA VAL A 61 0.71 3.94 -1.93
C VAL A 61 1.87 3.12 -2.49
N ALA A 62 1.80 1.79 -2.34
CA ALA A 62 2.77 0.86 -2.92
C ALA A 62 2.03 -0.27 -3.65
N THR A 63 1.92 -0.17 -4.98
CA THR A 63 1.06 -1.06 -5.78
C THR A 63 1.79 -1.78 -6.90
N ASN A 64 1.45 -3.07 -7.10
CA ASN A 64 1.89 -3.87 -8.24
C ASN A 64 0.87 -3.77 -9.39
N GLN A 65 1.29 -3.27 -10.53
CA GLN A 65 0.46 -3.11 -11.75
C GLN A 65 1.08 -3.88 -12.93
N PRO A 66 1.16 -5.23 -12.87
CA PRO A 66 1.89 -6.03 -13.86
C PRO A 66 1.23 -6.02 -15.24
N ASP A 67 -0.05 -5.74 -15.32
CA ASP A 67 -0.80 -5.80 -16.58
C ASP A 67 -0.40 -4.68 -17.54
N VAL A 68 0.16 -3.59 -17.01
CA VAL A 68 0.83 -2.56 -17.83
C VAL A 68 2.08 -3.14 -18.50
N GLY A 69 2.96 -3.78 -17.75
CA GLY A 69 4.16 -4.39 -18.30
C GLY A 69 3.88 -5.57 -19.26
N ARG A 70 2.69 -6.16 -19.17
CA ARG A 70 2.22 -7.21 -20.08
C ARG A 70 1.52 -6.66 -21.33
N GLY A 71 1.31 -5.33 -21.42
CA GLY A 71 0.56 -4.71 -22.51
C GLY A 71 -0.95 -4.96 -22.49
N ILE A 72 -1.50 -5.43 -21.33
CA ILE A 72 -2.94 -5.71 -21.19
C ILE A 72 -3.71 -4.43 -20.85
N VAL A 73 -3.10 -3.55 -20.03
CA VAL A 73 -3.67 -2.30 -19.57
C VAL A 73 -2.75 -1.16 -19.99
N PRO A 74 -3.25 -0.08 -20.62
CA PRO A 74 -2.44 1.09 -20.90
C PRO A 74 -2.01 1.79 -19.61
N ARG A 75 -0.78 2.30 -19.56
CA ARG A 75 -0.22 2.99 -18.40
C ARG A 75 -1.05 4.21 -18.01
N GLU A 76 -1.54 4.92 -19.00
CA GLU A 76 -2.37 6.12 -18.87
C GLU A 76 -3.65 5.84 -18.08
N LEU A 77 -4.22 4.64 -18.20
CA LEU A 77 -5.40 4.24 -17.42
C LEU A 77 -5.05 4.12 -15.92
N VAL A 78 -3.91 3.51 -15.59
CA VAL A 78 -3.46 3.40 -14.19
C VAL A 78 -3.15 4.78 -13.62
N GLU A 79 -2.52 5.65 -14.40
CA GLU A 79 -2.22 7.03 -14.00
C GLU A 79 -3.51 7.84 -13.80
N ALA A 80 -4.53 7.68 -14.65
CA ALA A 80 -5.83 8.30 -14.48
C ALA A 80 -6.57 7.83 -13.22
N MET A 81 -6.52 6.52 -12.89
CA MET A 81 -7.04 5.99 -11.63
C MET A 81 -6.35 6.61 -10.42
N ASN A 82 -5.02 6.72 -10.47
CA ASN A 82 -4.25 7.33 -9.40
C ASN A 82 -4.57 8.84 -9.25
N ALA A 83 -4.75 9.55 -10.35
CA ALA A 83 -5.19 10.95 -10.32
C ALA A 83 -6.61 11.10 -9.74
N GLN A 84 -7.52 10.17 -10.02
CA GLN A 84 -8.84 10.14 -9.39
C GLN A 84 -8.75 9.88 -7.88
N MET A 85 -7.90 8.97 -7.43
CA MET A 85 -7.63 8.68 -6.02
C MET A 85 -7.09 9.91 -5.29
N GLN A 86 -6.12 10.61 -5.88
CA GLN A 86 -5.51 11.80 -5.28
C GLN A 86 -6.47 13.00 -5.13
N LYS A 87 -7.61 13.01 -5.82
CA LYS A 87 -8.64 14.04 -5.63
C LYS A 87 -9.39 13.88 -4.30
N VAL A 88 -9.42 12.69 -3.74
CA VAL A 88 -10.18 12.37 -2.52
C VAL A 88 -9.32 11.94 -1.33
N ILE A 89 -8.05 11.57 -1.59
CA ILE A 89 -7.10 11.14 -0.57
C ILE A 89 -5.82 11.97 -0.68
N GLN A 90 -5.42 12.62 0.41
CA GLN A 90 -4.15 13.34 0.47
C GLN A 90 -2.99 12.36 0.65
N LEU A 91 -2.35 11.98 -0.45
CA LEU A 91 -1.19 11.10 -0.47
C LEU A 91 0.11 11.89 -0.56
N ASP A 92 1.14 11.44 0.14
CA ASP A 92 2.48 12.01 0.07
C ASP A 92 3.28 11.41 -1.10
N ARG A 93 2.97 10.16 -1.48
CA ARG A 93 3.65 9.48 -2.59
C ARG A 93 2.85 8.30 -3.13
N ILE A 94 3.09 7.97 -4.41
CA ILE A 94 2.59 6.74 -5.04
C ILE A 94 3.79 6.02 -5.67
N GLU A 95 4.06 4.82 -5.19
CA GLU A 95 5.05 3.89 -5.71
C GLU A 95 4.36 2.81 -6.52
N ILE A 96 4.82 2.59 -7.75
CA ILE A 96 4.19 1.65 -8.67
C ILE A 96 5.25 0.73 -9.27
N CYS A 97 4.98 -0.56 -9.26
CA CYS A 97 5.74 -1.54 -10.03
C CYS A 97 4.94 -1.95 -11.26
N PHE A 98 5.41 -1.57 -12.44
CA PHE A 98 4.83 -1.96 -13.73
C PHE A 98 5.46 -3.24 -14.33
N HIS A 99 6.46 -3.82 -13.71
CA HIS A 99 7.12 -5.01 -14.26
C HIS A 99 6.14 -6.19 -14.36
N PRO A 100 6.14 -6.94 -15.48
CA PRO A 100 5.13 -7.95 -15.77
C PRO A 100 5.12 -9.15 -14.81
N GLY A 101 6.22 -9.41 -14.10
CA GLY A 101 6.40 -10.63 -13.30
C GLY A 101 6.48 -11.87 -14.20
N ARG A 102 6.59 -13.07 -13.62
CA ARG A 102 6.68 -14.33 -14.35
C ARG A 102 7.83 -14.37 -15.38
N GLY A 103 9.08 -14.47 -14.91
CA GLY A 103 10.26 -14.71 -15.76
C GLY A 103 10.78 -13.52 -16.56
N ALA A 104 10.08 -12.40 -16.57
CA ALA A 104 10.58 -11.17 -17.16
C ALA A 104 11.26 -10.34 -16.07
N SER A 105 12.50 -9.92 -16.33
CA SER A 105 13.39 -9.09 -15.53
C SER A 105 13.16 -9.11 -14.01
N ASP A 106 14.16 -9.55 -13.27
CA ASP A 106 14.16 -9.50 -11.81
C ASP A 106 14.24 -8.03 -11.37
N CYS A 107 13.14 -7.49 -10.84
CA CYS A 107 13.08 -6.13 -10.31
C CYS A 107 13.00 -6.15 -8.79
N ASP A 108 13.52 -5.12 -8.13
CA ASP A 108 13.48 -5.00 -6.67
C ASP A 108 12.17 -4.38 -6.17
N CYS A 109 11.39 -3.74 -7.05
CA CYS A 109 10.19 -3.00 -6.67
C CYS A 109 8.93 -3.85 -6.53
N ARG A 110 8.85 -5.03 -7.17
CA ARG A 110 7.62 -5.84 -7.14
C ARG A 110 7.45 -6.55 -5.80
N LYS A 111 6.38 -6.23 -5.06
CA LYS A 111 6.00 -6.98 -3.86
C LYS A 111 5.91 -8.49 -4.17
N PRO A 112 6.51 -9.38 -3.35
CA PRO A 112 6.92 -9.17 -1.95
C PRO A 112 8.30 -8.53 -1.74
N LYS A 113 9.05 -8.13 -2.77
CA LYS A 113 10.30 -7.41 -2.58
C LYS A 113 10.03 -5.99 -2.05
N PRO A 114 10.87 -5.46 -1.14
CA PRO A 114 10.59 -4.22 -0.41
C PRO A 114 11.00 -2.94 -1.16
N GLY A 115 11.48 -3.03 -2.40
CA GLY A 115 12.14 -1.91 -3.08
C GLY A 115 11.30 -0.64 -3.22
N MET A 116 9.96 -0.73 -3.34
CA MET A 116 9.09 0.45 -3.33
C MET A 116 9.12 1.15 -1.96
N LEU A 117 9.03 0.39 -0.87
CA LEU A 117 9.04 0.92 0.50
C LEU A 117 10.40 1.55 0.82
N LEU A 118 11.48 0.85 0.48
CA LEU A 118 12.86 1.33 0.70
C LEU A 118 13.15 2.63 -0.06
N ARG A 119 12.68 2.74 -1.31
CA ARG A 119 12.84 3.95 -2.12
C ARG A 119 12.09 5.13 -1.51
N ALA A 120 10.82 4.94 -1.17
CA ALA A 120 10.03 5.97 -0.51
C ALA A 120 10.65 6.39 0.84
N ALA A 121 11.13 5.43 1.62
CA ALA A 121 11.77 5.69 2.90
C ALA A 121 13.03 6.56 2.75
N LYS A 122 13.87 6.26 1.76
CA LYS A 122 15.06 7.05 1.47
C LYS A 122 14.73 8.48 1.05
N GLU A 123 13.71 8.67 0.20
CA GLU A 123 13.39 9.96 -0.39
C GLU A 123 12.55 10.85 0.53
N LEU A 124 11.77 10.26 1.43
CA LEU A 124 10.92 10.98 2.38
C LEU A 124 11.44 10.94 3.83
N ASN A 125 12.65 10.40 4.06
CA ASN A 125 13.24 10.22 5.40
C ASN A 125 12.31 9.46 6.35
N ILE A 126 11.77 8.31 5.91
CA ILE A 126 10.84 7.49 6.69
C ILE A 126 11.62 6.52 7.58
N ASP A 127 11.23 6.43 8.86
CA ASP A 127 11.60 5.37 9.78
C ASP A 127 10.69 4.15 9.54
N LEU A 128 11.23 3.14 8.87
CA LEU A 128 10.49 1.93 8.54
C LEU A 128 10.09 1.12 9.78
N ALA A 129 10.91 1.13 10.84
CA ALA A 129 10.61 0.41 12.07
C ALA A 129 9.41 1.01 12.85
N GLN A 130 9.12 2.30 12.62
CA GLN A 130 7.95 2.98 13.16
C GLN A 130 6.80 3.12 12.15
N SER A 131 6.91 2.43 11.01
CA SER A 131 5.97 2.51 9.90
C SER A 131 5.19 1.22 9.71
N TRP A 132 4.16 1.28 8.91
CA TRP A 132 3.21 0.20 8.70
C TRP A 132 3.06 -0.13 7.22
N MET A 133 2.90 -1.42 6.90
CA MET A 133 2.43 -1.88 5.60
C MET A 133 1.05 -2.51 5.75
N VAL A 134 0.09 -1.98 5.03
CA VAL A 134 -1.31 -2.43 4.98
C VAL A 134 -1.59 -3.04 3.63
N GLY A 135 -2.07 -4.27 3.63
CA GLY A 135 -2.39 -4.98 2.39
C GLY A 135 -3.40 -6.10 2.57
N ASP A 136 -3.97 -6.55 1.48
CA ASP A 136 -4.98 -7.61 1.43
C ASP A 136 -4.43 -8.94 0.88
N ARG A 137 -3.10 -8.99 0.60
CA ARG A 137 -2.45 -10.18 0.04
C ARG A 137 -1.16 -10.54 0.80
N TRP A 138 -0.79 -11.83 0.74
CA TRP A 138 0.46 -12.32 1.33
C TRP A 138 1.70 -11.52 0.91
N ARG A 139 1.70 -10.99 -0.33
CA ARG A 139 2.84 -10.22 -0.87
C ARG A 139 3.06 -8.90 -0.15
N ASP A 140 1.99 -8.32 0.37
CA ASP A 140 2.04 -7.08 1.13
C ASP A 140 2.66 -7.32 2.49
N ILE A 141 2.24 -8.38 3.16
CA ILE A 141 2.75 -8.79 4.46
C ILE A 141 4.23 -9.14 4.38
N ASP A 142 4.61 -10.00 3.42
CA ASP A 142 6.01 -10.35 3.20
C ASP A 142 6.86 -9.13 2.82
N CYS A 143 6.32 -8.19 2.04
CA CYS A 143 6.98 -6.94 1.67
C CYS A 143 7.20 -6.02 2.88
N GLY A 144 6.18 -5.87 3.74
CA GLY A 144 6.25 -5.08 4.97
C GLY A 144 7.33 -5.63 5.91
N HIS A 145 7.32 -6.94 6.17
CA HIS A 145 8.34 -7.60 6.99
C HIS A 145 9.75 -7.45 6.40
N ALA A 146 9.90 -7.65 5.09
CA ALA A 146 11.19 -7.48 4.40
C ALA A 146 11.73 -6.04 4.45
N ALA A 147 10.85 -5.04 4.57
CA ALA A 147 11.20 -3.65 4.75
C ALA A 147 11.46 -3.28 6.22
N GLY A 148 11.10 -4.12 7.19
CA GLY A 148 11.18 -3.83 8.63
C GLY A 148 9.98 -3.03 9.18
N CYS A 149 8.86 -3.00 8.44
CA CYS A 149 7.63 -2.37 8.90
C CYS A 149 6.78 -3.34 9.74
N LYS A 150 5.92 -2.79 10.61
CA LYS A 150 4.77 -3.53 11.14
C LYS A 150 3.77 -3.78 10.01
N THR A 151 3.01 -4.87 10.10
CA THR A 151 2.12 -5.31 9.03
C THR A 151 0.69 -5.46 9.51
N ILE A 152 -0.26 -5.02 8.68
CA ILE A 152 -1.69 -5.24 8.90
C ILE A 152 -2.29 -5.90 7.66
N PHE A 153 -2.98 -7.01 7.86
CA PHE A 153 -3.68 -7.74 6.81
C PHE A 153 -5.17 -7.38 6.80
N ILE A 154 -5.67 -6.95 5.63
CA ILE A 154 -7.11 -6.82 5.35
C ILE A 154 -7.63 -8.16 4.87
N ASP A 155 -8.45 -8.81 5.67
CA ASP A 155 -9.09 -10.06 5.26
C ASP A 155 -10.29 -9.76 4.36
N SER A 156 -10.07 -9.86 3.08
CA SER A 156 -11.08 -9.69 2.02
C SER A 156 -11.73 -11.03 1.59
N GLY A 157 -11.42 -12.13 2.27
CA GLY A 157 -11.97 -13.45 1.96
C GLY A 157 -11.45 -14.08 0.67
N TYR A 158 -10.25 -13.71 0.20
CA TYR A 158 -9.67 -14.33 -0.99
C TYR A 158 -9.16 -15.74 -0.74
N VAL A 159 -9.22 -16.59 -1.77
CA VAL A 159 -8.64 -17.94 -1.75
C VAL A 159 -7.14 -17.84 -1.99
N GLU A 160 -6.42 -17.16 -1.10
CA GLU A 160 -4.97 -17.00 -1.16
C GLU A 160 -4.39 -17.11 0.26
N ALA A 161 -3.59 -18.14 0.50
CA ALA A 161 -2.99 -18.33 1.82
C ALA A 161 -1.89 -17.31 2.11
N LEU A 162 -1.85 -16.79 3.32
CA LEU A 162 -0.72 -16.02 3.83
C LEU A 162 0.50 -16.93 3.98
N LYS A 163 1.69 -16.42 3.64
CA LYS A 163 2.97 -17.13 3.83
C LYS A 163 3.60 -16.83 5.18
N GLN A 164 3.43 -15.60 5.64
CA GLN A 164 3.87 -15.15 6.96
C GLN A 164 2.68 -14.61 7.74
N LYS A 165 2.74 -14.73 9.06
CA LYS A 165 1.71 -14.17 9.94
C LYS A 165 1.85 -12.65 9.99
N PRO A 166 0.79 -11.86 9.74
CA PRO A 166 0.81 -10.42 9.94
C PRO A 166 0.88 -10.08 11.44
N ASP A 167 1.36 -8.90 11.78
CA ASP A 167 1.35 -8.42 13.17
C ASP A 167 -0.09 -8.18 13.66
N PHE A 168 -0.96 -7.68 12.76
CA PHE A 168 -2.38 -7.44 13.03
C PHE A 168 -3.23 -7.83 11.82
N SER A 169 -4.54 -8.00 12.05
CA SER A 169 -5.54 -8.19 11.01
C SER A 169 -6.79 -7.37 11.30
N ALA A 170 -7.43 -6.87 10.25
CA ALA A 170 -8.67 -6.11 10.35
C ALA A 170 -9.55 -6.34 9.10
N GLY A 171 -10.82 -5.93 9.17
CA GLY A 171 -11.76 -6.12 8.06
C GLY A 171 -11.81 -4.96 7.06
N ASN A 172 -11.23 -3.80 7.39
CA ASN A 172 -11.21 -2.62 6.52
C ASN A 172 -10.21 -1.57 7.02
N LEU A 173 -9.87 -0.58 6.18
CA LEU A 173 -8.89 0.45 6.50
C LEU A 173 -9.29 1.34 7.69
N GLY A 174 -10.57 1.51 7.97
CA GLY A 174 -11.03 2.27 9.14
C GLY A 174 -10.60 1.61 10.46
N ALA A 175 -10.84 0.29 10.58
CA ALA A 175 -10.41 -0.49 11.75
C ALA A 175 -8.89 -0.54 11.89
N GLU A 176 -8.16 -0.57 10.79
CA GLU A 176 -6.69 -0.56 10.78
C GLU A 176 -6.12 0.77 11.22
N ALA A 177 -6.71 1.88 10.78
CA ALA A 177 -6.32 3.20 11.25
C ALA A 177 -6.43 3.29 12.79
N ASP A 178 -7.49 2.72 13.37
CA ASP A 178 -7.66 2.68 14.82
C ASP A 178 -6.60 1.80 15.51
N ILE A 179 -6.21 0.65 14.91
CA ILE A 179 -5.10 -0.19 15.39
C ILE A 179 -3.78 0.60 15.34
N ILE A 180 -3.45 1.20 14.19
CA ILE A 180 -2.22 1.99 14.02
C ILE A 180 -2.13 3.10 15.06
N LEU A 181 -3.21 3.85 15.24
CA LEU A 181 -3.25 4.97 16.19
C LEU A 181 -3.09 4.51 17.65
N ARG A 182 -3.69 3.37 18.02
CA ARG A 182 -3.56 2.80 19.36
C ARG A 182 -2.12 2.33 19.61
N GLU A 183 -1.57 1.54 18.72
CA GLU A 183 -0.23 0.96 18.87
C GLU A 183 0.88 2.02 18.80
N SER A 184 0.62 3.13 18.09
CA SER A 184 1.58 4.23 17.95
C SER A 184 1.63 5.20 19.16
N LYS A 185 0.69 5.08 20.10
CA LYS A 185 0.72 5.84 21.36
C LYS A 185 1.62 5.17 22.42
N ASN A 186 1.97 3.92 22.20
CA ASN A 186 2.76 3.10 23.12
C ASN A 186 4.26 3.07 22.73
N LEU A 187 4.66 3.88 21.74
CA LEU A 187 6.03 4.08 21.27
C LEU A 187 6.51 5.50 21.62
#